data_6193707d0f449619478724f3989e4350
#
_entry.id   6193707d0f449619478724f3989e4350
#
_cell.length_a   1.000
_cell.length_b   1.000
_cell.length_c   1.000
_cell.angle_alpha   90.00
_cell.angle_beta   90.00
_cell.angle_gamma   90.00
#
_symmetry.space_group_name_H-M   'P 1'
#
loop_
_entity.id
_entity.type
_entity.pdbx_description
1 polymer ?
#
loop_
_entity_poly.entity_id
_entity_poly.type
_entity_poly.pdbx_seq_one_letter_code
_entity_poly.pdbx_strand_id
1 'polypeptide(L)'
;GTMMTGCIEGSPLYRVAWFFADLTEGSFIAALPASIGMIIMGFVAAALERKKSAHAGTGVAGNGHIFTTMFVTTCLSLILGQLLYGGLFASGWIPTFATVLTVQVFVIFYGSDLKKVATSLILGTIVTCPVCYALLYGIVSPLGLPLFIAVSAGVAIVVPVCSLIFRLMPWMTIPAPAEGANPTDQNKSKFFVHQIFGDIGQLTIWGSSWATIGMYVGGIISWVMNPLHPAYGSGNFPLLIM
;
A
#
# COMPACT_ATOMS: atom_id res chain seq x y z
N GLY A 1 -20.19 12.00 13.63
CA GLY A 1 -19.67 10.65 13.84
C GLY A 1 -18.30 10.50 13.20
N THR A 2 -17.45 9.68 13.78
CA THR A 2 -16.15 9.34 13.20
C THR A 2 -16.35 8.34 12.06
N MET A 3 -15.39 8.23 11.13
CA MET A 3 -15.42 7.23 10.06
C MET A 3 -15.56 5.81 10.62
N MET A 4 -14.86 5.52 11.71
CA MET A 4 -14.94 4.22 12.39
C MET A 4 -16.35 3.93 12.92
N THR A 5 -17.04 4.90 13.52
CA THR A 5 -18.42 4.76 13.96
C THR A 5 -19.34 4.37 12.81
N GLY A 6 -19.22 5.06 11.67
CA GLY A 6 -20.01 4.73 10.49
C GLY A 6 -19.68 3.36 9.87
N CYS A 7 -18.43 2.90 9.98
CA CYS A 7 -18.06 1.52 9.59
C CYS A 7 -18.69 0.47 10.51
N ILE A 8 -18.73 0.73 11.82
CA ILE A 8 -19.39 -0.13 12.84
C ILE A 8 -20.88 -0.22 12.56
N GLU A 9 -21.51 0.92 12.24
CA GLU A 9 -22.94 0.99 11.87
C GLU A 9 -23.25 0.33 10.52
N GLY A 10 -22.24 -0.16 9.81
CA GLY A 10 -22.40 -0.86 8.54
C GLY A 10 -22.65 0.03 7.34
N SER A 11 -22.42 1.33 7.44
CA SER A 11 -22.62 2.27 6.34
C SER A 11 -21.64 2.02 5.17
N PRO A 12 -22.14 1.73 3.95
CA PRO A 12 -21.29 1.48 2.80
C PRO A 12 -20.40 2.68 2.45
N LEU A 13 -20.90 3.91 2.66
CA LEU A 13 -20.18 5.14 2.36
C LEU A 13 -18.89 5.25 3.20
N TYR A 14 -18.99 4.95 4.50
CA TYR A 14 -17.83 4.98 5.39
C TYR A 14 -16.85 3.85 5.10
N ARG A 15 -17.30 2.69 4.67
CA ARG A 15 -16.42 1.60 4.23
C ARG A 15 -15.66 1.95 2.95
N VAL A 16 -16.31 2.62 2.00
CA VAL A 16 -15.64 3.15 0.81
C VAL A 16 -14.63 4.23 1.18
N ALA A 17 -14.99 5.15 2.08
CA ALA A 17 -14.05 6.16 2.57
C ALA A 17 -12.83 5.52 3.28
N TRP A 18 -13.05 4.48 4.08
CA TRP A 18 -11.96 3.71 4.71
C TRP A 18 -11.06 3.04 3.66
N PHE A 19 -11.63 2.41 2.64
CA PHE A 19 -10.86 1.82 1.55
C PHE A 19 -9.92 2.84 0.89
N PHE A 20 -10.42 4.04 0.59
CA PHE A 20 -9.57 5.09 0.04
C PHE A 20 -8.55 5.62 1.06
N ALA A 21 -8.88 5.71 2.34
CA ALA A 21 -7.93 6.10 3.36
C ALA A 21 -6.78 5.08 3.46
N ASP A 22 -7.10 3.79 3.48
CA ASP A 22 -6.12 2.69 3.53
C ASP A 22 -5.09 2.74 2.40
N LEU A 23 -5.48 3.19 1.20
CA LEU A 23 -4.55 3.30 0.06
C LEU A 23 -3.35 4.22 0.34
N THR A 24 -3.52 5.23 1.16
CA THR A 24 -2.47 6.20 1.50
C THR A 24 -2.09 6.18 2.98
N GLU A 25 -2.71 5.30 3.78
CA GLU A 25 -2.41 5.21 5.22
C GLU A 25 -0.99 4.70 5.48
N GLY A 26 -0.46 3.83 4.65
CA GLY A 26 0.93 3.39 4.72
C GLY A 26 1.96 4.53 4.59
N SER A 27 1.56 5.66 4.00
CA SER A 27 2.34 6.89 3.92
C SER A 27 1.91 7.95 4.96
N PHE A 28 1.14 7.54 5.97
CA PHE A 28 0.61 8.38 7.06
C PHE A 28 -0.28 9.54 6.61
N ILE A 29 -0.88 9.46 5.42
CA ILE A 29 -1.76 10.51 4.88
C ILE A 29 -3.23 10.17 5.10
N ALA A 30 -3.65 8.95 4.75
CA ALA A 30 -5.01 8.43 4.94
C ALA A 30 -6.13 9.41 4.52
N ALA A 31 -6.03 9.97 3.32
CA ALA A 31 -6.96 10.98 2.83
C ALA A 31 -7.50 10.64 1.43
N LEU A 32 -8.83 10.80 1.23
CA LEU A 32 -9.47 10.54 -0.05
C LEU A 32 -8.86 11.31 -1.24
N PRO A 33 -8.61 12.64 -1.16
CA PRO A 33 -7.97 13.35 -2.26
C PRO A 33 -6.55 12.86 -2.55
N ALA A 34 -5.79 12.45 -1.53
CA ALA A 34 -4.46 11.88 -1.69
C ALA A 34 -4.51 10.57 -2.47
N SER A 35 -5.45 9.69 -2.13
CA SER A 35 -5.63 8.41 -2.82
C SER A 35 -6.07 8.59 -4.27
N ILE A 36 -6.97 9.51 -4.53
CA ILE A 36 -7.39 9.85 -5.90
C ILE A 36 -6.21 10.40 -6.70
N GLY A 37 -5.45 11.34 -6.14
CA GLY A 37 -4.26 11.90 -6.78
C GLY A 37 -3.20 10.83 -7.07
N MET A 38 -2.95 9.93 -6.11
CA MET A 38 -2.05 8.80 -6.27
C MET A 38 -2.48 7.87 -7.40
N ILE A 39 -3.75 7.51 -7.48
CA ILE A 39 -4.28 6.62 -8.51
C ILE A 39 -4.15 7.27 -9.90
N ILE A 40 -4.61 8.51 -10.05
CA ILE A 40 -4.56 9.21 -11.33
C ILE A 40 -3.12 9.30 -11.83
N MET A 41 -2.20 9.75 -10.99
CA MET A 41 -0.82 9.93 -11.37
C MET A 41 -0.06 8.61 -11.56
N GLY A 42 -0.46 7.55 -10.86
CA GLY A 42 0.03 6.20 -11.12
C GLY A 42 -0.32 5.70 -12.52
N PHE A 43 -1.56 5.91 -12.96
CA PHE A 43 -1.98 5.59 -14.33
C PHE A 43 -1.27 6.48 -15.37
N VAL A 44 -1.03 7.75 -15.08
CA VAL A 44 -0.22 8.63 -15.93
C VAL A 44 1.19 8.08 -16.08
N ALA A 45 1.85 7.69 -14.98
CA ALA A 45 3.17 7.08 -15.01
C ALA A 45 3.20 5.81 -15.87
N ALA A 46 2.23 4.91 -15.68
CA ALA A 46 2.12 3.68 -16.47
C ALA A 46 1.92 3.96 -17.97
N ALA A 47 1.12 4.97 -18.31
CA ALA A 47 0.92 5.37 -19.69
C ALA A 47 2.18 5.96 -20.34
N LEU A 48 2.92 6.79 -19.59
CA LEU A 48 4.17 7.39 -20.06
C LEU A 48 5.26 6.32 -20.26
N GLU A 49 5.34 5.33 -19.36
CA GLU A 49 6.30 4.24 -19.49
C GLU A 49 6.00 3.34 -20.68
N ARG A 50 4.72 2.99 -20.90
CA ARG A 50 4.31 2.23 -22.09
C ARG A 50 4.69 2.95 -23.39
N LYS A 51 4.72 4.29 -23.39
CA LYS A 51 5.17 5.12 -24.50
C LYS A 51 6.69 5.31 -24.53
N LYS A 52 7.44 4.68 -23.61
CA LYS A 52 8.89 4.85 -23.45
C LYS A 52 9.30 6.33 -23.33
N SER A 53 8.47 7.13 -22.67
CA SER A 53 8.72 8.56 -22.47
C SER A 53 9.87 8.79 -21.49
N ALA A 54 10.73 9.77 -21.76
CA ALA A 54 11.75 10.22 -20.80
C ALA A 54 11.15 10.77 -19.48
N HIS A 55 9.88 11.15 -19.51
CA HIS A 55 9.14 11.68 -18.35
C HIS A 55 8.34 10.61 -17.59
N ALA A 56 8.54 9.34 -17.85
CA ALA A 56 7.84 8.26 -17.13
C ALA A 56 8.13 8.26 -15.62
N GLY A 57 9.25 8.83 -15.21
CA GLY A 57 9.67 8.87 -13.81
C GLY A 57 10.35 7.59 -13.37
N THR A 58 10.40 7.37 -12.05
CA THR A 58 10.93 6.15 -11.43
C THR A 58 9.79 5.23 -11.02
N GLY A 59 10.04 3.94 -10.96
CA GLY A 59 9.08 2.98 -10.44
C GLY A 59 9.74 1.63 -10.17
N VAL A 60 9.81 1.21 -8.90
CA VAL A 60 10.37 -0.08 -8.49
C VAL A 60 9.55 -1.24 -9.05
N ALA A 61 8.25 -1.08 -9.07
CA ALA A 61 7.31 -2.09 -9.54
C ALA A 61 7.15 -2.13 -11.07
N GLY A 62 7.98 -1.38 -11.81
CA GLY A 62 7.81 -1.23 -13.25
C GLY A 62 6.46 -0.61 -13.56
N ASN A 63 6.42 0.70 -13.70
CA ASN A 63 5.16 1.41 -13.92
C ASN A 63 4.34 0.87 -15.10
N GLY A 64 4.98 0.23 -16.08
CA GLY A 64 4.36 -0.24 -17.31
C GLY A 64 3.74 -1.62 -17.21
N HIS A 65 4.54 -2.65 -17.02
CA HIS A 65 4.09 -4.03 -17.22
C HIS A 65 3.43 -4.67 -16.00
N ILE A 66 3.84 -4.35 -14.78
CA ILE A 66 3.23 -4.91 -13.57
C ILE A 66 2.36 -3.93 -12.80
N PHE A 67 2.33 -2.65 -13.20
CA PHE A 67 1.53 -1.62 -12.51
C PHE A 67 0.06 -2.02 -12.37
N THR A 68 -0.55 -2.50 -13.44
CA THR A 68 -1.96 -2.92 -13.41
C THR A 68 -2.19 -4.05 -12.42
N THR A 69 -1.28 -5.04 -12.39
CA THR A 69 -1.33 -6.15 -11.42
C THR A 69 -1.19 -5.63 -10.00
N MET A 70 -0.24 -4.75 -9.75
CA MET A 70 -0.02 -4.13 -8.45
C MET A 70 -1.25 -3.34 -7.98
N PHE A 71 -1.82 -2.52 -8.85
CA PHE A 71 -3.02 -1.75 -8.54
C PHE A 71 -4.22 -2.64 -8.22
N VAL A 72 -4.48 -3.64 -9.07
CA VAL A 72 -5.60 -4.57 -8.86
C VAL A 72 -5.42 -5.37 -7.57
N THR A 73 -4.23 -5.89 -7.31
CA THR A 73 -3.96 -6.66 -6.08
C THR A 73 -4.04 -5.79 -4.82
N THR A 74 -3.63 -4.53 -4.90
CA THR A 74 -3.83 -3.55 -3.83
C THR A 74 -5.31 -3.39 -3.50
N CYS A 75 -6.13 -3.08 -4.51
CA CYS A 75 -7.57 -2.91 -4.32
C CYS A 75 -8.23 -4.20 -3.77
N LEU A 76 -7.90 -5.35 -4.34
CA LEU A 76 -8.45 -6.63 -3.91
C LEU A 76 -8.02 -7.01 -2.49
N SER A 77 -6.77 -6.73 -2.08
CA SER A 77 -6.30 -7.01 -0.72
C SER A 77 -7.03 -6.18 0.32
N LEU A 78 -7.30 -4.91 0.04
CA LEU A 78 -8.08 -4.04 0.92
C LEU A 78 -9.54 -4.48 1.01
N ILE A 79 -10.17 -4.78 -0.13
CA ILE A 79 -11.55 -5.28 -0.15
C ILE A 79 -11.64 -6.60 0.62
N LEU A 80 -10.74 -7.53 0.35
CA LEU A 80 -10.72 -8.83 1.04
C LEU A 80 -10.46 -8.66 2.54
N GLY A 81 -9.53 -7.78 2.92
CA GLY A 81 -9.24 -7.44 4.32
C GLY A 81 -10.48 -6.88 5.03
N GLN A 82 -11.19 -5.95 4.40
CA GLN A 82 -12.42 -5.39 4.96
C GLN A 82 -13.57 -6.41 5.04
N LEU A 83 -13.68 -7.31 4.05
CA LEU A 83 -14.69 -8.38 4.08
C LEU A 83 -14.43 -9.40 5.19
N LEU A 84 -13.18 -9.80 5.37
CA LEU A 84 -12.80 -10.81 6.35
C LEU A 84 -12.78 -10.25 7.78
N TYR A 85 -12.30 -9.04 7.96
CA TYR A 85 -12.00 -8.49 9.28
C TYR A 85 -12.85 -7.27 9.63
N GLY A 86 -13.75 -6.82 8.75
CA GLY A 86 -14.63 -5.68 9.01
C GLY A 86 -15.53 -5.83 10.23
N GLY A 87 -15.83 -7.07 10.65
CA GLY A 87 -16.55 -7.32 11.89
C GLY A 87 -15.78 -6.93 13.17
N LEU A 88 -14.45 -6.80 13.07
CA LEU A 88 -13.60 -6.38 14.19
C LEU A 88 -13.57 -4.86 14.40
N PHE A 89 -14.17 -4.06 13.54
CA PHE A 89 -14.25 -2.59 13.71
C PHE A 89 -14.88 -2.18 15.05
N ALA A 90 -15.77 -3.02 15.58
CA ALA A 90 -16.38 -2.79 16.90
C ALA A 90 -15.36 -2.87 18.06
N SER A 91 -14.27 -3.61 17.90
CA SER A 91 -13.22 -3.78 18.91
C SER A 91 -12.05 -2.79 18.76
N GLY A 92 -12.05 -1.96 17.74
CA GLY A 92 -11.04 -0.94 17.55
C GLY A 92 -10.60 -0.77 16.09
N TRP A 93 -9.56 0.01 15.90
CA TRP A 93 -8.94 0.21 14.60
C TRP A 93 -8.28 -1.08 14.09
N ILE A 94 -8.47 -1.39 12.80
CA ILE A 94 -7.93 -2.58 12.18
C ILE A 94 -6.91 -2.17 11.10
N PRO A 95 -5.69 -2.72 11.14
CA PRO A 95 -4.64 -2.38 10.19
C PRO A 95 -4.84 -3.07 8.83
N THR A 96 -5.97 -2.82 8.17
CA THR A 96 -6.29 -3.41 6.87
C THR A 96 -5.29 -3.01 5.78
N PHE A 97 -4.77 -1.79 5.84
CA PHE A 97 -3.76 -1.32 4.88
C PHE A 97 -2.45 -2.12 4.92
N ALA A 98 -2.12 -2.78 6.02
CA ALA A 98 -0.91 -3.62 6.11
C ALA A 98 -0.90 -4.75 5.07
N THR A 99 -2.08 -5.19 4.64
CA THR A 99 -2.22 -6.22 3.60
C THR A 99 -1.67 -5.73 2.25
N VAL A 100 -1.79 -4.45 1.96
CA VAL A 100 -1.24 -3.84 0.75
C VAL A 100 0.28 -4.03 0.71
N LEU A 101 0.96 -3.74 1.81
CA LEU A 101 2.41 -3.84 1.89
C LEU A 101 2.88 -5.28 1.61
N THR A 102 2.27 -6.26 2.29
CA THR A 102 2.66 -7.67 2.18
C THR A 102 2.35 -8.26 0.80
N VAL A 103 1.15 -8.03 0.29
CA VAL A 103 0.74 -8.58 -1.02
C VAL A 103 1.58 -8.00 -2.15
N GLN A 104 1.90 -6.70 -2.10
CA GLN A 104 2.76 -6.07 -3.10
C GLN A 104 4.17 -6.66 -3.09
N VAL A 105 4.76 -6.86 -1.90
CA VAL A 105 6.06 -7.51 -1.77
C VAL A 105 6.05 -8.88 -2.44
N PHE A 106 5.01 -9.68 -2.21
CA PHE A 106 4.92 -11.01 -2.84
C PHE A 106 4.74 -10.93 -4.36
N VAL A 107 3.93 -10.00 -4.87
CA VAL A 107 3.77 -9.82 -6.32
C VAL A 107 5.08 -9.40 -6.99
N ILE A 108 5.86 -8.53 -6.34
CA ILE A 108 7.18 -8.14 -6.84
C ILE A 108 8.14 -9.32 -6.87
N PHE A 109 8.21 -10.11 -5.78
CA PHE A 109 9.16 -11.21 -5.68
C PHE A 109 8.79 -12.43 -6.50
N TYR A 110 7.51 -12.81 -6.55
CA TYR A 110 7.06 -14.06 -7.18
C TYR A 110 6.53 -13.86 -8.60
N GLY A 111 6.20 -12.61 -8.97
CA GLY A 111 5.75 -12.24 -10.31
C GLY A 111 4.22 -12.15 -10.44
N SER A 112 3.78 -11.80 -11.66
CA SER A 112 2.41 -11.42 -12.00
C SER A 112 1.52 -12.54 -12.57
N ASP A 113 1.97 -13.79 -12.52
CA ASP A 113 1.16 -14.94 -12.94
C ASP A 113 -0.09 -15.08 -12.07
N LEU A 114 -1.23 -15.39 -12.68
CA LEU A 114 -2.52 -15.42 -11.98
C LEU A 114 -2.52 -16.31 -10.73
N LYS A 115 -1.91 -17.52 -10.81
CA LYS A 115 -1.82 -18.42 -9.66
C LYS A 115 -0.98 -17.84 -8.53
N LYS A 116 0.14 -17.21 -8.87
CA LYS A 116 1.04 -16.54 -7.90
C LYS A 116 0.36 -15.35 -7.27
N VAL A 117 -0.29 -14.52 -8.07
CA VAL A 117 -1.05 -13.35 -7.62
C VAL A 117 -2.18 -13.76 -6.68
N ALA A 118 -2.99 -14.76 -7.06
CA ALA A 118 -4.09 -15.24 -6.23
C ALA A 118 -3.57 -15.81 -4.89
N THR A 119 -2.50 -16.59 -4.92
CA THR A 119 -1.87 -17.14 -3.71
C THR A 119 -1.33 -16.03 -2.80
N SER A 120 -0.62 -15.06 -3.38
CA SER A 120 -0.08 -13.89 -2.66
C SER A 120 -1.19 -13.06 -2.02
N LEU A 121 -2.26 -12.82 -2.78
CA LEU A 121 -3.42 -12.07 -2.33
C LEU A 121 -4.12 -12.76 -1.14
N ILE A 122 -4.44 -14.04 -1.29
CA ILE A 122 -5.19 -14.77 -0.27
C ILE A 122 -4.35 -14.93 1.00
N LEU A 123 -3.15 -15.51 0.90
CA LEU A 123 -2.31 -15.75 2.08
C LEU A 123 -1.79 -14.45 2.68
N GLY A 124 -1.36 -13.50 1.86
CA GLY A 124 -0.94 -12.20 2.34
C GLY A 124 -2.04 -11.50 3.15
N THR A 125 -3.28 -11.49 2.65
CA THR A 125 -4.38 -10.83 3.36
C THR A 125 -4.79 -11.58 4.62
N ILE A 126 -4.96 -12.91 4.54
CA ILE A 126 -5.44 -13.72 5.68
C ILE A 126 -4.45 -13.68 6.84
N VAL A 127 -3.15 -13.64 6.58
CA VAL A 127 -2.14 -13.73 7.63
C VAL A 127 -1.76 -12.33 8.16
N THR A 128 -1.65 -11.32 7.29
CA THR A 128 -1.12 -10.01 7.68
C THR A 128 -2.02 -9.29 8.68
N CYS A 129 -3.30 -9.17 8.38
CA CYS A 129 -4.21 -8.40 9.22
C CYS A 129 -4.30 -8.96 10.66
N PRO A 130 -4.51 -10.27 10.90
CA PRO A 130 -4.53 -10.82 12.24
C PRO A 130 -3.20 -10.68 13.00
N VAL A 131 -2.06 -10.87 12.32
CA VAL A 131 -0.75 -10.71 12.96
C VAL A 131 -0.52 -9.27 13.39
N CYS A 132 -0.78 -8.29 12.51
CA CYS A 132 -0.67 -6.88 12.86
C CYS A 132 -1.65 -6.49 13.97
N TYR A 133 -2.89 -7.00 13.93
CA TYR A 133 -3.90 -6.77 14.95
C TYR A 133 -3.47 -7.34 16.31
N ALA A 134 -2.97 -8.57 16.34
CA ALA A 134 -2.47 -9.20 17.56
C ALA A 134 -1.29 -8.45 18.17
N LEU A 135 -0.34 -8.00 17.35
CA LEU A 135 0.77 -7.17 17.81
C LEU A 135 0.30 -5.81 18.33
N LEU A 136 -0.65 -5.19 17.64
CA LEU A 136 -1.20 -3.90 18.02
C LEU A 136 -1.84 -3.95 19.41
N TYR A 137 -2.76 -4.85 19.63
CA TYR A 137 -3.53 -4.91 20.88
C TYR A 137 -2.86 -5.74 21.97
N GLY A 138 -2.02 -6.71 21.60
CA GLY A 138 -1.31 -7.56 22.56
C GLY A 138 -0.02 -6.92 23.11
N ILE A 139 0.65 -6.09 22.33
CA ILE A 139 1.98 -5.57 22.71
C ILE A 139 2.06 -4.05 22.60
N VAL A 140 1.78 -3.49 21.42
CA VAL A 140 2.09 -2.10 21.10
C VAL A 140 1.20 -1.12 21.88
N SER A 141 -0.11 -1.36 21.86
CA SER A 141 -1.08 -0.53 22.59
C SER A 141 -0.89 -0.57 24.11
N PRO A 142 -0.74 -1.75 24.75
CA PRO A 142 -0.48 -1.81 26.19
C PRO A 142 0.81 -1.11 26.63
N LEU A 143 1.82 -1.08 25.75
CA LEU A 143 3.09 -0.40 26.03
C LEU A 143 3.07 1.09 25.67
N GLY A 144 1.96 1.63 25.14
CA GLY A 144 1.85 3.02 24.71
C GLY A 144 2.76 3.37 23.51
N LEU A 145 3.15 2.38 22.72
CA LEU A 145 4.03 2.58 21.58
C LEU A 145 3.24 3.06 20.34
N PRO A 146 3.90 3.74 19.39
CA PRO A 146 3.27 4.17 18.14
C PRO A 146 2.70 3.01 17.32
N LEU A 147 1.49 3.17 16.80
CA LEU A 147 0.75 2.11 16.09
C LEU A 147 1.50 1.51 14.90
N PHE A 148 2.30 2.31 14.19
CA PHE A 148 3.06 1.84 13.03
C PHE A 148 4.06 0.73 13.39
N ILE A 149 4.49 0.63 14.64
CA ILE A 149 5.40 -0.46 15.10
C ILE A 149 4.72 -1.81 14.93
N ALA A 150 3.42 -1.91 15.23
CA ALA A 150 2.66 -3.15 15.04
C ALA A 150 2.60 -3.56 13.57
N VAL A 151 2.42 -2.60 12.67
CA VAL A 151 2.36 -2.85 11.23
C VAL A 151 3.72 -3.25 10.70
N SER A 152 4.76 -2.48 11.00
CA SER A 152 6.13 -2.75 10.53
C SER A 152 6.65 -4.10 11.02
N ALA A 153 6.46 -4.39 12.32
CA ALA A 153 6.83 -5.68 12.89
C ALA A 153 5.99 -6.83 12.30
N GLY A 154 4.68 -6.60 12.12
CA GLY A 154 3.78 -7.58 11.51
C GLY A 154 4.21 -7.94 10.08
N VAL A 155 4.47 -6.96 9.23
CA VAL A 155 4.97 -7.19 7.86
C VAL A 155 6.32 -7.91 7.89
N ALA A 156 7.24 -7.50 8.77
CA ALA A 156 8.55 -8.13 8.93
C ALA A 156 8.47 -9.60 9.37
N ILE A 157 7.42 -9.98 10.09
CA ILE A 157 7.15 -11.38 10.48
C ILE A 157 6.44 -12.13 9.35
N VAL A 158 5.39 -11.53 8.77
CA VAL A 158 4.53 -12.22 7.80
C VAL A 158 5.25 -12.52 6.50
N VAL A 159 6.07 -11.59 6.00
CA VAL A 159 6.78 -11.79 4.72
C VAL A 159 7.66 -13.04 4.75
N PRO A 160 8.58 -13.25 5.70
CA PRO A 160 9.37 -14.49 5.74
C PRO A 160 8.53 -15.73 6.06
N VAL A 161 7.53 -15.64 6.93
CA VAL A 161 6.66 -16.79 7.26
C VAL A 161 5.87 -17.26 6.03
N CYS A 162 5.22 -16.35 5.32
CA CYS A 162 4.52 -16.69 4.09
C CYS A 162 5.49 -17.18 3.00
N SER A 163 6.71 -16.61 2.92
CA SER A 163 7.72 -17.06 1.98
C SER A 163 8.17 -18.51 2.25
N LEU A 164 8.22 -18.93 3.51
CA LEU A 164 8.48 -20.34 3.87
C LEU A 164 7.31 -21.24 3.42
N ILE A 165 6.07 -20.80 3.63
CA ILE A 165 4.88 -21.53 3.16
C ILE A 165 4.88 -21.64 1.62
N PHE A 166 5.24 -20.56 0.92
CA PHE A 166 5.31 -20.54 -0.55
C PHE A 166 6.30 -21.53 -1.12
N ARG A 167 7.41 -21.86 -0.41
CA ARG A 167 8.36 -22.91 -0.82
C ARG A 167 7.73 -24.30 -0.91
N LEU A 168 6.63 -24.53 -0.20
CA LEU A 168 5.89 -25.79 -0.27
C LEU A 168 4.95 -25.85 -1.50
N MET A 169 4.80 -24.75 -2.22
CA MET A 169 3.90 -24.64 -3.37
C MET A 169 4.70 -24.65 -4.68
N PRO A 170 4.54 -25.67 -5.54
CA PRO A 170 5.37 -25.82 -6.76
C PRO A 170 5.28 -24.65 -7.73
N TRP A 171 4.17 -23.91 -7.70
CA TRP A 171 3.96 -22.76 -8.59
C TRP A 171 4.51 -21.44 -8.04
N MET A 172 4.86 -21.36 -6.74
CA MET A 172 5.40 -20.16 -6.11
C MET A 172 6.93 -20.11 -6.24
N THR A 173 7.40 -20.09 -7.47
CA THR A 173 8.82 -19.95 -7.78
C THR A 173 9.20 -18.48 -7.99
N ILE A 174 10.34 -18.07 -7.47
CA ILE A 174 10.92 -16.75 -7.75
C ILE A 174 11.44 -16.79 -9.20
N PRO A 175 11.02 -15.86 -10.08
CA PRO A 175 11.55 -15.77 -11.42
C PRO A 175 13.07 -15.57 -11.39
N ALA A 176 13.79 -16.19 -12.33
CA ALA A 176 15.21 -15.88 -12.50
C ALA A 176 15.37 -14.39 -12.83
N PRO A 177 16.38 -13.70 -12.29
CA PRO A 177 16.69 -12.33 -12.70
C PRO A 177 16.85 -12.29 -14.22
N ALA A 178 16.21 -11.33 -14.89
CA ALA A 178 16.43 -11.12 -16.30
C ALA A 178 17.93 -10.86 -16.53
N GLU A 179 18.55 -11.58 -17.49
CA GLU A 179 19.95 -11.38 -17.81
C GLU A 179 20.20 -9.92 -18.18
N GLY A 180 21.14 -9.28 -17.48
CA GLY A 180 21.47 -7.85 -17.66
C GLY A 180 20.60 -6.85 -16.87
N ALA A 181 19.62 -7.32 -16.11
CA ALA A 181 18.85 -6.45 -15.24
C ALA A 181 19.59 -6.21 -13.92
N ASN A 182 20.34 -5.13 -13.88
CA ASN A 182 20.73 -4.56 -12.58
C ASN A 182 19.48 -3.85 -12.03
N PRO A 183 18.82 -4.37 -10.97
CA PRO A 183 17.56 -3.77 -10.47
C PRO A 183 17.72 -2.29 -10.11
N THR A 184 18.95 -1.89 -9.79
CA THR A 184 19.30 -0.52 -9.40
C THR A 184 19.40 0.44 -10.59
N ASP A 185 19.70 -0.03 -11.79
CA ASP A 185 19.94 0.86 -12.95
C ASP A 185 18.69 1.05 -13.84
N GLN A 186 17.76 0.09 -13.81
CA GLN A 186 16.59 0.15 -14.69
C GLN A 186 15.55 1.21 -14.32
N ASN A 187 15.58 1.71 -13.08
CA ASN A 187 14.58 2.63 -12.56
C ASN A 187 15.09 4.03 -12.23
N LYS A 188 16.32 4.37 -12.57
CA LYS A 188 16.86 5.71 -12.33
C LYS A 188 16.36 6.67 -13.40
N SER A 189 15.49 7.59 -13.01
CA SER A 189 15.15 8.75 -13.84
C SER A 189 16.36 9.69 -13.95
N LYS A 190 16.55 10.30 -15.11
CA LYS A 190 17.52 11.38 -15.31
C LYS A 190 17.17 12.65 -14.51
N PHE A 191 15.94 12.75 -14.04
CA PHE A 191 15.44 13.90 -13.31
C PHE A 191 15.53 13.66 -11.81
N PHE A 192 16.32 14.48 -11.11
CA PHE A 192 16.51 14.41 -9.66
C PHE A 192 15.19 14.38 -8.85
N VAL A 193 14.21 15.19 -9.27
CA VAL A 193 12.89 15.24 -8.65
C VAL A 193 12.21 13.84 -8.65
N HIS A 194 12.28 13.11 -9.77
CA HIS A 194 11.72 11.77 -9.85
C HIS A 194 12.45 10.77 -8.97
N GLN A 195 13.75 10.94 -8.74
CA GLN A 195 14.51 10.08 -7.84
C GLN A 195 14.02 10.27 -6.40
N ILE A 196 13.91 11.52 -5.92
CA ILE A 196 13.41 11.81 -4.56
C ILE A 196 12.01 11.23 -4.34
N PHE A 197 11.07 11.53 -5.23
CA PHE A 197 9.70 11.05 -5.06
C PHE A 197 9.55 9.54 -5.28
N GLY A 198 10.40 8.93 -6.09
CA GLY A 198 10.49 7.49 -6.23
C GLY A 198 10.95 6.82 -4.94
N ASP A 199 11.99 7.35 -4.31
CA ASP A 199 12.52 6.83 -3.06
C ASP A 199 11.52 6.94 -1.91
N ILE A 200 10.80 8.05 -1.80
CA ILE A 200 9.73 8.24 -0.81
C ILE A 200 8.60 7.21 -1.03
N GLY A 201 8.27 6.91 -2.28
CA GLY A 201 7.17 6.03 -2.65
C GLY A 201 7.51 4.54 -2.74
N GLN A 202 8.75 4.13 -2.48
CA GLN A 202 9.23 2.77 -2.77
C GLN A 202 8.41 1.65 -2.15
N LEU A 203 7.98 1.80 -0.90
CA LEU A 203 7.32 0.74 -0.16
C LEU A 203 5.79 0.79 -0.23
N THR A 204 5.22 1.97 -0.41
CA THR A 204 3.79 2.19 -0.18
C THR A 204 3.01 2.58 -1.42
N ILE A 205 3.68 3.06 -2.48
CA ILE A 205 3.03 3.69 -3.63
C ILE A 205 3.60 3.12 -4.92
N TRP A 206 3.73 1.80 -4.98
CA TRP A 206 4.20 1.06 -6.17
C TRP A 206 5.57 1.51 -6.68
N GLY A 207 6.34 2.24 -5.85
CA GLY A 207 7.62 2.84 -6.22
C GLY A 207 7.53 3.91 -7.30
N SER A 208 6.34 4.43 -7.60
CA SER A 208 6.13 5.41 -8.66
C SER A 208 6.29 6.83 -8.13
N SER A 209 7.25 7.57 -8.70
CA SER A 209 7.45 8.98 -8.39
C SER A 209 6.23 9.84 -8.72
N TRP A 210 5.54 9.56 -9.81
CA TRP A 210 4.31 10.26 -10.19
C TRP A 210 3.17 9.99 -9.23
N ALA A 211 2.98 8.73 -8.83
CA ALA A 211 1.95 8.36 -7.84
C ALA A 211 2.23 9.07 -6.50
N THR A 212 3.49 9.16 -6.08
CA THR A 212 3.91 9.90 -4.88
C THR A 212 3.59 11.39 -4.98
N ILE A 213 3.92 12.03 -6.10
CA ILE A 213 3.58 13.44 -6.35
C ILE A 213 2.06 13.64 -6.27
N GLY A 214 1.30 12.77 -6.94
CA GLY A 214 -0.17 12.83 -6.92
C GLY A 214 -0.75 12.69 -5.52
N MET A 215 -0.19 11.80 -4.71
CA MET A 215 -0.56 11.61 -3.31
C MET A 215 -0.31 12.87 -2.47
N TYR A 216 0.87 13.49 -2.59
CA TYR A 216 1.18 14.71 -1.85
C TYR A 216 0.31 15.89 -2.29
N VAL A 217 0.09 16.08 -3.59
CA VAL A 217 -0.82 17.12 -4.10
C VAL A 217 -2.23 16.93 -3.55
N GLY A 218 -2.75 15.70 -3.61
CA GLY A 218 -4.05 15.39 -3.04
C GLY A 218 -4.10 15.56 -1.52
N GLY A 219 -3.01 15.23 -0.82
CA GLY A 219 -2.86 15.47 0.62
C GLY A 219 -2.90 16.96 0.98
N ILE A 220 -2.21 17.81 0.22
CA ILE A 220 -2.27 19.28 0.38
C ILE A 220 -3.70 19.78 0.17
N ILE A 221 -4.37 19.30 -0.88
CA ILE A 221 -5.78 19.65 -1.14
C ILE A 221 -6.65 19.26 0.07
N SER A 222 -6.48 18.04 0.59
CA SER A 222 -7.21 17.56 1.76
C SER A 222 -6.97 18.46 2.97
N TRP A 223 -5.73 18.86 3.22
CA TRP A 223 -5.35 19.74 4.31
C TRP A 223 -5.94 21.15 4.15
N VAL A 224 -5.91 21.72 2.96
CA VAL A 224 -6.51 23.03 2.67
C VAL A 224 -8.03 23.02 2.87
N MET A 225 -8.68 21.92 2.46
CA MET A 225 -10.14 21.75 2.62
C MET A 225 -10.55 21.55 4.08
N ASN A 226 -9.75 20.89 4.88
CA ASN A 226 -10.02 20.62 6.29
C ASN A 226 -8.75 20.58 7.13
N PRO A 227 -8.20 21.74 7.54
CA PRO A 227 -6.94 21.81 8.28
C PRO A 227 -6.94 21.08 9.62
N LEU A 228 -8.12 20.93 10.26
CA LEU A 228 -8.25 20.28 11.56
C LEU A 228 -8.31 18.76 11.47
N HIS A 229 -8.85 18.23 10.36
CA HIS A 229 -9.04 16.78 10.15
C HIS A 229 -8.74 16.40 8.70
N PRO A 230 -7.47 16.58 8.24
CA PRO A 230 -7.11 16.35 6.85
C PRO A 230 -7.09 14.86 6.46
N ALA A 231 -7.00 13.97 7.45
CA ALA A 231 -6.88 12.53 7.27
C ALA A 231 -7.88 11.78 8.15
N TYR A 232 -8.23 10.56 7.74
CA TYR A 232 -9.21 9.70 8.43
C TYR A 232 -8.57 8.57 9.25
N GLY A 233 -7.34 8.18 8.95
CA GLY A 233 -6.62 7.11 9.63
C GLY A 233 -5.61 7.61 10.64
N SER A 234 -4.48 6.93 10.73
CA SER A 234 -3.34 7.30 11.58
C SER A 234 -2.58 8.54 11.08
N GLY A 235 -3.03 9.14 9.98
CA GLY A 235 -2.32 10.18 9.26
C GLY A 235 -2.21 11.50 10.01
N ASN A 236 -0.97 11.93 10.19
CA ASN A 236 -0.60 13.25 10.67
C ASN A 236 0.03 14.06 9.53
N PHE A 237 -0.70 14.18 8.43
CA PHE A 237 -0.19 14.82 7.22
C PHE A 237 0.47 16.20 7.46
N PRO A 238 -0.07 17.10 8.31
CA PRO A 238 0.59 18.36 8.61
C PRO A 238 1.98 18.19 9.22
N LEU A 239 2.22 17.12 9.97
CA LEU A 239 3.53 16.83 10.59
C LEU A 239 4.55 16.29 9.59
N LEU A 240 4.11 15.76 8.45
CA LEU A 240 4.99 15.26 7.40
C LEU A 240 5.50 16.35 6.46
N ILE A 241 4.85 17.53 6.48
CA ILE A 241 5.24 18.69 5.66
C ILE A 241 6.10 19.69 6.45
N MET A 242 6.04 19.66 7.80
CA MET A 242 6.86 20.45 8.69
C MET A 242 8.26 19.82 8.86
#